data_037e9b776f7516a923f7f60231711ebc
#
_entry.id   037e9b776f7516a923f7f60231711ebc
#
_cell.length_a   1.000
_cell.length_b   1.000
_cell.length_c   1.000
_cell.angle_alpha   90.00
_cell.angle_beta   90.00
_cell.angle_gamma   90.00
#
_symmetry.space_group_name_H-M   'P 1'
#
loop_
_entity.id
_entity.type
_entity.pdbx_description
1 polymer ?
#
loop_
_entity_poly.entity_id
_entity_poly.type
_entity_poly.pdbx_seq_one_letter_code
_entity_poly.pdbx_strand_id
1 'polypeptide(L)'
;MTLTKNTLYNLILAINKNNIFIQAPDESSITYGELLKYVDNTFNQLSSLNIKKEDRIALALENGSAMACTFVAIASNFTSCPLNPSFTKEEFKFYYDDLKVKAVIIEENKLLQAREAAEELNIEIIDLKKKTSSNFIKLNIEVNNTNKTCSPNCNEDDIAMILHTSGTTSRPKMVPLSNKNLMASAKNISTTLNLNKHDKCLNIMPMFHIHGLIAAILAPIYQSGSIITPSGFDALKFFRWMEDYKPTCYT
;
A
#
# COMPACT_ATOMS: atom_id res chain seq x y z
N MET A 1 -7.62 16.60 -21.90
CA MET A 1 -6.27 16.06 -21.72
C MET A 1 -6.40 14.66 -21.12
N THR A 2 -6.05 13.62 -21.86
CA THR A 2 -6.10 12.25 -21.33
C THR A 2 -4.92 12.10 -20.38
N LEU A 3 -5.19 11.90 -19.09
CA LEU A 3 -4.16 11.63 -18.10
C LEU A 3 -3.41 10.35 -18.50
N THR A 4 -2.10 10.44 -18.65
CA THR A 4 -1.26 9.27 -18.94
C THR A 4 -1.14 8.42 -17.69
N LYS A 5 -1.36 7.10 -17.82
CA LYS A 5 -1.24 6.14 -16.71
C LYS A 5 0.22 5.82 -16.38
N ASN A 6 1.08 6.84 -16.30
CA ASN A 6 2.53 6.65 -16.14
C ASN A 6 2.96 6.55 -14.66
N THR A 7 2.11 7.02 -13.75
CA THR A 7 2.33 6.91 -12.30
C THR A 7 1.09 6.33 -11.63
N LEU A 8 1.27 5.76 -10.44
CA LEU A 8 0.17 5.20 -9.67
C LEU A 8 -0.85 6.29 -9.30
N TYR A 9 -0.39 7.49 -8.95
CA TYR A 9 -1.26 8.64 -8.68
C TYR A 9 -2.15 8.99 -9.88
N ASN A 10 -1.57 9.15 -11.06
CA ASN A 10 -2.31 9.48 -12.28
C ASN A 10 -3.30 8.38 -12.66
N LEU A 11 -2.93 7.11 -12.45
CA LEU A 11 -3.82 5.98 -12.67
C LEU A 11 -5.08 6.10 -11.80
N ILE A 12 -4.92 6.31 -10.48
CA ILE A 12 -6.05 6.43 -9.54
C ILE A 12 -6.90 7.66 -9.85
N LEU A 13 -6.25 8.78 -10.18
CA LEU A 13 -6.92 10.03 -10.52
C LEU A 13 -7.87 9.87 -11.72
N ALA A 14 -7.53 9.02 -12.69
CA ALA A 14 -8.31 8.77 -13.91
C ALA A 14 -9.52 7.84 -13.70
N ILE A 15 -9.61 7.13 -12.56
CA ILE A 15 -10.70 6.17 -12.31
C ILE A 15 -11.95 6.89 -11.80
N ASN A 16 -13.12 6.37 -12.14
CA ASN A 16 -14.39 6.89 -11.63
C ASN A 16 -14.44 6.77 -10.11
N LYS A 17 -14.65 7.89 -9.42
CA LYS A 17 -14.63 8.00 -7.95
C LYS A 17 -15.67 7.15 -7.24
N ASN A 18 -16.78 6.83 -7.90
CA ASN A 18 -17.87 6.04 -7.32
C ASN A 18 -17.63 4.52 -7.44
N ASN A 19 -16.64 4.08 -8.23
CA ASN A 19 -16.31 2.68 -8.30
C ASN A 19 -15.75 2.19 -6.96
N ILE A 20 -16.09 0.95 -6.60
CA ILE A 20 -15.52 0.29 -5.42
C ILE A 20 -14.06 -0.04 -5.73
N PHE A 21 -13.16 0.36 -4.83
CA PHE A 21 -11.75 -0.03 -4.84
C PHE A 21 -11.54 -1.31 -4.07
N ILE A 22 -12.00 -1.34 -2.81
CA ILE A 22 -11.70 -2.43 -1.89
C ILE A 22 -12.94 -2.85 -1.09
N GLN A 23 -13.06 -4.15 -0.88
CA GLN A 23 -13.96 -4.78 0.07
C GLN A 23 -13.13 -5.62 1.06
N ALA A 24 -13.53 -5.67 2.31
CA ALA A 24 -12.89 -6.50 3.31
C ALA A 24 -13.97 -7.12 4.20
N PRO A 25 -13.77 -8.36 4.70
CA PRO A 25 -14.68 -8.97 5.64
C PRO A 25 -14.88 -8.07 6.87
N ASP A 26 -16.14 -7.95 7.28
CA ASP A 26 -16.55 -7.18 8.46
C ASP A 26 -16.25 -5.65 8.39
N GLU A 27 -15.97 -5.13 7.18
CA GLU A 27 -15.73 -3.72 6.94
C GLU A 27 -16.63 -3.19 5.81
N SER A 28 -16.92 -1.87 5.80
CA SER A 28 -17.59 -1.25 4.66
C SER A 28 -16.62 -1.14 3.48
N SER A 29 -17.18 -1.16 2.27
CA SER A 29 -16.39 -0.97 1.05
C SER A 29 -15.78 0.43 0.99
N ILE A 30 -14.60 0.55 0.40
CA ILE A 30 -13.92 1.81 0.12
C ILE A 30 -13.98 2.07 -1.38
N THR A 31 -14.42 3.26 -1.77
CA THR A 31 -14.46 3.70 -3.16
C THR A 31 -13.11 4.27 -3.62
N TYR A 32 -12.90 4.39 -4.93
CA TYR A 32 -11.73 5.10 -5.48
C TYR A 32 -11.71 6.59 -5.10
N GLY A 33 -12.87 7.20 -4.88
CA GLY A 33 -12.95 8.57 -4.38
C GLY A 33 -12.44 8.72 -2.95
N GLU A 34 -12.76 7.77 -2.08
CA GLU A 34 -12.25 7.72 -0.71
C GLU A 34 -10.76 7.38 -0.68
N LEU A 35 -10.31 6.43 -1.52
CA LEU A 35 -8.89 6.14 -1.69
C LEU A 35 -8.11 7.39 -2.11
N LEU A 36 -8.59 8.13 -3.12
CA LEU A 36 -7.91 9.34 -3.58
C LEU A 36 -7.81 10.39 -2.47
N LYS A 37 -8.88 10.61 -1.71
CA LYS A 37 -8.85 11.50 -0.53
C LYS A 37 -7.82 11.04 0.50
N TYR A 38 -7.70 9.73 0.72
CA TYR A 38 -6.71 9.16 1.62
C TYR A 38 -5.29 9.39 1.08
N VAL A 39 -5.05 9.19 -0.22
CA VAL A 39 -3.77 9.45 -0.89
C VAL A 39 -3.36 10.91 -0.73
N ASP A 40 -4.25 11.86 -1.03
CA ASP A 40 -3.99 13.30 -0.94
C ASP A 40 -3.74 13.74 0.51
N ASN A 41 -4.53 13.26 1.46
CA ASN A 41 -4.36 13.56 2.88
C ASN A 41 -3.03 13.01 3.40
N THR A 42 -2.67 11.78 3.03
CA THR A 42 -1.40 11.15 3.40
C THR A 42 -0.22 11.97 2.87
N PHE A 43 -0.28 12.39 1.62
CA PHE A 43 0.74 13.26 1.02
C PHE A 43 0.93 14.56 1.81
N ASN A 44 -0.17 15.27 2.11
CA ASN A 44 -0.11 16.53 2.85
C ASN A 44 0.44 16.34 4.28
N GLN A 45 0.00 15.28 4.97
CA GLN A 45 0.45 14.99 6.33
C GLN A 45 1.95 14.65 6.39
N LEU A 46 2.43 13.78 5.50
CA LEU A 46 3.85 13.39 5.48
C LEU A 46 4.74 14.56 5.03
N SER A 47 4.29 15.35 4.07
CA SER A 47 5.00 16.57 3.65
C SER A 47 5.13 17.59 4.79
N SER A 48 4.17 17.66 5.71
CA SER A 48 4.25 18.54 6.89
C SER A 48 5.33 18.12 7.89
N LEU A 49 5.73 16.84 7.87
CA LEU A 49 6.86 16.29 8.63
C LEU A 49 8.21 16.43 7.88
N ASN A 50 8.27 17.24 6.81
CA ASN A 50 9.42 17.37 5.92
C ASN A 50 9.88 16.03 5.28
N ILE A 51 8.96 15.07 5.12
CA ILE A 51 9.20 13.85 4.35
C ILE A 51 9.08 14.19 2.87
N LYS A 52 10.12 13.88 2.10
CA LYS A 52 10.23 14.14 0.67
C LYS A 52 9.85 12.91 -0.14
N LYS A 53 9.59 13.09 -1.43
CA LYS A 53 9.14 12.02 -2.34
C LYS A 53 10.13 10.85 -2.45
N GLU A 54 11.43 11.12 -2.32
CA GLU A 54 12.49 10.11 -2.36
C GLU A 54 12.74 9.42 -1.02
N ASP A 55 12.14 9.92 0.07
CA ASP A 55 12.28 9.30 1.38
C ASP A 55 11.56 7.96 1.42
N ARG A 56 12.19 7.00 2.09
CA ARG A 56 11.71 5.63 2.21
C ARG A 56 10.86 5.48 3.46
N ILE A 57 9.65 5.00 3.26
CA ILE A 57 8.66 4.82 4.33
C ILE A 57 8.39 3.34 4.48
N ALA A 58 8.77 2.78 5.62
CA ALA A 58 8.46 1.39 5.95
C ALA A 58 6.97 1.23 6.26
N LEU A 59 6.38 0.15 5.78
CA LEU A 59 5.02 -0.26 6.12
C LEU A 59 5.11 -1.54 6.95
N ALA A 60 4.96 -1.42 8.27
CA ALA A 60 4.84 -2.54 9.19
C ALA A 60 3.35 -2.71 9.53
N LEU A 61 2.60 -3.33 8.64
CA LEU A 61 1.15 -3.47 8.71
C LEU A 61 0.75 -4.92 8.41
N GLU A 62 -0.26 -5.40 9.12
CA GLU A 62 -0.89 -6.69 8.81
C GLU A 62 -1.68 -6.62 7.49
N ASN A 63 -1.90 -7.77 6.85
CA ASN A 63 -2.75 -7.84 5.66
C ASN A 63 -4.15 -7.27 5.93
N GLY A 64 -4.75 -6.67 4.93
CA GLY A 64 -6.10 -6.11 5.00
C GLY A 64 -6.26 -4.78 4.29
N SER A 65 -7.42 -4.16 4.44
CA SER A 65 -7.77 -2.89 3.80
C SER A 65 -6.79 -1.76 4.15
N ALA A 66 -6.35 -1.70 5.41
CA ALA A 66 -5.42 -0.70 5.90
C ALA A 66 -4.07 -0.77 5.18
N MET A 67 -3.49 -1.97 5.08
CA MET A 67 -2.23 -2.19 4.36
C MET A 67 -2.37 -1.85 2.87
N ALA A 68 -3.44 -2.32 2.21
CA ALA A 68 -3.66 -2.07 0.79
C ALA A 68 -3.79 -0.57 0.48
N CYS A 69 -4.63 0.16 1.23
CA CYS A 69 -4.80 1.60 1.06
C CYS A 69 -3.51 2.37 1.35
N THR A 70 -2.80 2.02 2.42
CA THR A 70 -1.56 2.70 2.82
C THR A 70 -0.44 2.45 1.82
N PHE A 71 -0.31 1.21 1.32
CA PHE A 71 0.62 0.90 0.25
C PHE A 71 0.38 1.78 -0.98
N VAL A 72 -0.87 1.85 -1.43
CA VAL A 72 -1.24 2.67 -2.60
C VAL A 72 -0.98 4.16 -2.34
N ALA A 73 -1.28 4.66 -1.14
CA ALA A 73 -1.07 6.06 -0.79
C ALA A 73 0.42 6.44 -0.75
N ILE A 74 1.25 5.58 -0.15
CA ILE A 74 2.69 5.82 -0.06
C ILE A 74 3.35 5.65 -1.42
N ALA A 75 3.09 4.54 -2.14
CA ALA A 75 3.68 4.29 -3.46
C ALA A 75 3.26 5.32 -4.53
N SER A 76 2.16 6.04 -4.32
CA SER A 76 1.72 7.13 -5.19
C SER A 76 2.57 8.39 -5.07
N ASN A 77 3.26 8.62 -3.95
CA ASN A 77 3.85 9.91 -3.61
C ASN A 77 5.27 9.81 -3.03
N PHE A 78 5.65 8.67 -2.48
CA PHE A 78 6.89 8.41 -1.75
C PHE A 78 7.44 7.03 -2.14
N THR A 79 8.58 6.65 -1.57
CA THR A 79 9.12 5.30 -1.72
C THR A 79 8.56 4.37 -0.64
N SER A 80 7.65 3.48 -1.01
CA SER A 80 7.06 2.48 -0.12
C SER A 80 8.01 1.31 0.11
N CYS A 81 8.19 0.90 1.37
CA CYS A 81 9.00 -0.24 1.78
C CYS A 81 8.15 -1.20 2.64
N PRO A 82 7.32 -2.06 2.03
CA PRO A 82 6.52 -3.05 2.76
C PRO A 82 7.40 -4.08 3.45
N LEU A 83 7.15 -4.34 4.73
CA LEU A 83 7.91 -5.30 5.54
C LEU A 83 6.99 -6.39 6.11
N ASN A 84 7.55 -7.57 6.35
CA ASN A 84 6.83 -8.66 6.98
C ASN A 84 6.47 -8.27 8.44
N PRO A 85 5.17 -8.20 8.80
CA PRO A 85 4.75 -7.84 10.15
C PRO A 85 5.16 -8.86 11.21
N SER A 86 5.55 -10.07 10.81
CA SER A 86 6.01 -11.13 11.72
C SER A 86 7.51 -11.09 12.02
N PHE A 87 8.23 -10.08 11.53
CA PHE A 87 9.65 -9.93 11.84
C PHE A 87 9.89 -9.74 13.35
N THR A 88 11.00 -10.29 13.83
CA THR A 88 11.54 -9.99 15.14
C THR A 88 12.06 -8.55 15.20
N LYS A 89 12.27 -8.03 16.39
CA LYS A 89 12.85 -6.70 16.61
C LYS A 89 14.19 -6.51 15.87
N GLU A 90 15.07 -7.52 15.96
CA GLU A 90 16.39 -7.46 15.31
C GLU A 90 16.29 -7.49 13.78
N GLU A 91 15.31 -8.24 13.23
CA GLU A 91 15.03 -8.20 11.79
C GLU A 91 14.49 -6.82 11.39
N PHE A 92 13.54 -6.24 12.13
CA PHE A 92 13.09 -4.87 11.84
C PHE A 92 14.24 -3.87 11.89
N LYS A 93 15.13 -3.93 12.89
CA LYS A 93 16.32 -3.06 12.97
C LYS A 93 17.21 -3.22 11.74
N PHE A 94 17.47 -4.46 11.33
CA PHE A 94 18.25 -4.74 10.13
C PHE A 94 17.62 -4.11 8.88
N TYR A 95 16.31 -4.34 8.64
CA TYR A 95 15.65 -3.81 7.45
C TYR A 95 15.48 -2.30 7.49
N TYR A 96 15.21 -1.71 8.61
CA TYR A 96 15.14 -0.25 8.77
C TYR A 96 16.48 0.41 8.46
N ASP A 97 17.57 -0.14 8.97
CA ASP A 97 18.91 0.39 8.71
C ASP A 97 19.34 0.16 7.25
N ASP A 98 19.15 -1.04 6.70
CA ASP A 98 19.54 -1.35 5.31
C ASP A 98 18.75 -0.50 4.32
N LEU A 99 17.45 -0.28 4.55
CA LEU A 99 16.59 0.59 3.75
C LEU A 99 16.85 2.08 3.98
N LYS A 100 17.54 2.48 5.05
CA LYS A 100 17.65 3.89 5.49
C LYS A 100 16.26 4.55 5.59
N VAL A 101 15.40 3.91 6.35
CA VAL A 101 14.00 4.32 6.54
C VAL A 101 13.92 5.69 7.21
N LYS A 102 13.14 6.60 6.64
CA LYS A 102 12.89 7.93 7.21
C LYS A 102 11.76 7.91 8.22
N ALA A 103 10.73 7.12 7.94
CA ALA A 103 9.58 6.94 8.83
C ALA A 103 9.01 5.53 8.67
N VAL A 104 8.32 5.04 9.69
CA VAL A 104 7.58 3.78 9.65
C VAL A 104 6.11 4.02 9.99
N ILE A 105 5.22 3.42 9.21
CA ILE A 105 3.78 3.42 9.47
C ILE A 105 3.42 2.10 10.14
N ILE A 106 2.81 2.19 11.32
CA ILE A 106 2.41 1.05 12.15
C ILE A 106 0.97 1.28 12.62
N GLU A 107 0.14 0.25 12.66
CA GLU A 107 -1.20 0.37 13.26
C GLU A 107 -1.10 0.66 14.76
N GLU A 108 -1.89 1.60 15.25
CA GLU A 108 -1.86 2.03 16.65
C GLU A 108 -2.03 0.83 17.60
N ASN A 109 -1.17 0.77 18.62
CA ASN A 109 -1.11 -0.29 19.63
C ASN A 109 -0.81 -1.72 19.09
N LYS A 110 -0.26 -1.82 17.87
CA LYS A 110 0.17 -3.10 17.30
C LYS A 110 1.68 -3.15 17.06
N LEU A 111 2.16 -4.36 16.75
CA LEU A 111 3.54 -4.66 16.34
C LEU A 111 4.60 -4.02 17.25
N LEU A 112 4.56 -4.34 18.53
CA LEU A 112 5.49 -3.81 19.55
C LEU A 112 6.97 -3.94 19.11
N GLN A 113 7.35 -5.06 18.50
CA GLN A 113 8.72 -5.29 18.04
C GLN A 113 9.15 -4.30 16.96
N ALA A 114 8.24 -3.93 16.04
CA ALA A 114 8.50 -2.92 15.01
C ALA A 114 8.65 -1.52 15.62
N ARG A 115 7.86 -1.21 16.66
CA ARG A 115 7.94 0.07 17.39
C ARG A 115 9.26 0.19 18.16
N GLU A 116 9.60 -0.79 18.97
CA GLU A 116 10.84 -0.81 19.73
C GLU A 116 12.07 -0.69 18.81
N ALA A 117 12.05 -1.36 17.66
CA ALA A 117 13.11 -1.25 16.67
C ALA A 117 13.24 0.17 16.10
N ALA A 118 12.13 0.84 15.83
CA ALA A 118 12.10 2.20 15.33
C ALA A 118 12.56 3.22 16.39
N GLU A 119 12.12 3.05 17.64
CA GLU A 119 12.54 3.89 18.78
C GLU A 119 14.05 3.81 19.01
N GLU A 120 14.63 2.60 19.01
CA GLU A 120 16.08 2.42 19.18
C GLU A 120 16.91 3.06 18.06
N LEU A 121 16.37 3.10 16.85
CA LEU A 121 17.03 3.73 15.68
C LEU A 121 16.66 5.21 15.50
N ASN A 122 15.85 5.80 16.40
CA ASN A 122 15.34 7.15 16.29
C ASN A 122 14.63 7.42 14.95
N ILE A 123 13.83 6.45 14.46
CA ILE A 123 13.02 6.55 13.27
C ILE A 123 11.65 7.11 13.65
N GLU A 124 11.11 8.05 12.84
CA GLU A 124 9.79 8.62 13.04
C GLU A 124 8.70 7.52 12.94
N ILE A 125 7.89 7.39 14.00
CA ILE A 125 6.77 6.45 14.04
C ILE A 125 5.48 7.19 13.73
N ILE A 126 4.76 6.73 12.72
CA ILE A 126 3.48 7.27 12.30
C ILE A 126 2.40 6.25 12.60
N ASP A 127 1.53 6.58 13.54
CA ASP A 127 0.41 5.72 13.91
C ASP A 127 -0.70 5.77 12.87
N LEU A 128 -1.10 4.59 12.40
CA LEU A 128 -2.27 4.43 11.57
C LEU A 128 -3.48 4.10 12.45
N LYS A 129 -4.47 4.98 12.47
CA LYS A 129 -5.73 4.77 13.18
C LYS A 129 -6.80 4.26 12.23
N LYS A 130 -7.40 3.12 12.58
CA LYS A 130 -8.57 2.58 11.91
C LYS A 130 -9.82 3.01 12.70
N LYS A 131 -10.70 3.82 12.07
CA LYS A 131 -11.98 4.18 12.71
C LYS A 131 -13.00 3.07 12.49
N THR A 132 -13.52 2.52 13.57
CA THR A 132 -14.54 1.45 13.57
C THR A 132 -15.93 1.85 13.08
N SER A 133 -16.28 3.14 13.08
CA SER A 133 -17.61 3.62 12.70
C SER A 133 -17.74 4.23 11.29
N SER A 134 -16.64 4.43 10.65
CA SER A 134 -16.56 4.83 9.24
C SER A 134 -15.22 4.29 8.78
N ASN A 135 -15.17 3.38 7.84
CA ASN A 135 -13.93 2.73 7.34
C ASN A 135 -12.82 3.70 6.90
N PHE A 136 -12.76 4.86 7.53
CA PHE A 136 -11.80 5.87 7.23
C PHE A 136 -10.48 5.55 7.92
N ILE A 137 -9.54 5.06 7.16
CA ILE A 137 -8.15 4.89 7.58
C ILE A 137 -7.52 6.29 7.68
N LYS A 138 -6.93 6.61 8.82
CA LYS A 138 -6.31 7.91 9.04
C LYS A 138 -4.92 7.73 9.64
N LEU A 139 -3.93 8.41 9.09
CA LEU A 139 -2.66 8.59 9.79
C LEU A 139 -2.86 9.56 10.95
N ASN A 140 -2.33 9.22 12.11
CA ASN A 140 -2.40 10.07 13.29
C ASN A 140 -1.21 11.03 13.32
N ILE A 141 -1.27 12.05 12.47
CA ILE A 141 -0.28 13.12 12.45
C ILE A 141 -0.99 14.39 12.90
N GLU A 142 -0.50 15.01 13.96
CA GLU A 142 -0.96 16.33 14.37
C GLU A 142 -0.42 17.36 13.38
N VAL A 143 -1.27 17.78 12.45
CA VAL A 143 -0.90 18.81 11.47
C VAL A 143 -1.26 20.18 12.05
N ASN A 144 -0.27 20.91 12.49
CA ASN A 144 -0.40 22.33 12.77
C ASN A 144 -0.60 23.10 11.46
N ASN A 145 -1.85 23.38 11.09
CA ASN A 145 -2.30 24.26 10.01
C ASN A 145 -1.37 24.34 8.77
N THR A 146 -1.55 23.43 7.83
CA THR A 146 -0.93 23.60 6.51
C THR A 146 -2.00 23.95 5.47
N ASN A 147 -2.17 25.22 5.21
CA ASN A 147 -2.91 25.75 4.04
C ASN A 147 -2.16 25.54 2.70
N LYS A 148 -1.16 24.66 2.65
CA LYS A 148 -0.48 24.28 1.41
C LYS A 148 -1.04 22.96 0.91
N THR A 149 -2.03 23.03 0.05
CA THR A 149 -2.36 21.92 -0.86
C THR A 149 -1.26 21.84 -1.93
N CYS A 150 -0.20 21.11 -1.65
CA CYS A 150 0.75 20.74 -2.68
C CYS A 150 0.14 19.58 -3.47
N SER A 151 0.12 19.69 -4.80
CA SER A 151 -0.25 18.55 -5.65
C SER A 151 0.94 17.58 -5.74
N PRO A 152 0.71 16.29 -5.67
CA PRO A 152 1.74 15.30 -5.92
C PRO A 152 2.42 15.53 -7.28
N ASN A 153 3.74 15.55 -7.29
CA ASN A 153 4.53 15.71 -8.51
C ASN A 153 5.50 14.52 -8.67
N CYS A 154 4.91 13.32 -8.88
CA CYS A 154 5.67 12.10 -9.13
C CYS A 154 5.85 11.87 -10.61
N ASN A 155 7.06 11.47 -11.00
CA ASN A 155 7.44 11.11 -12.36
C ASN A 155 7.49 9.59 -12.51
N GLU A 156 7.50 9.11 -13.75
CA GLU A 156 7.54 7.68 -14.05
C GLU A 156 8.85 7.00 -13.59
N ASP A 157 9.93 7.74 -13.50
CA ASP A 157 11.24 7.23 -13.08
C ASP A 157 11.48 7.33 -11.56
N ASP A 158 10.62 8.03 -10.81
CA ASP A 158 10.70 8.08 -9.34
C ASP A 158 10.48 6.68 -8.75
N ILE A 159 11.32 6.31 -7.77
CA ILE A 159 11.18 5.02 -7.08
C ILE A 159 9.93 5.04 -6.21
N ALA A 160 8.97 4.18 -6.54
CA ALA A 160 7.70 4.06 -5.84
C ALA A 160 7.69 2.94 -4.78
N MET A 161 8.52 1.92 -4.96
CA MET A 161 8.59 0.79 -4.04
C MET A 161 10.00 0.21 -3.98
N ILE A 162 10.41 -0.25 -2.79
CA ILE A 162 11.59 -1.09 -2.61
C ILE A 162 11.17 -2.36 -1.89
N LEU A 163 11.55 -3.52 -2.45
CA LEU A 163 11.38 -4.82 -1.81
C LEU A 163 12.73 -5.50 -1.62
N HIS A 164 12.82 -6.33 -0.59
CA HIS A 164 13.92 -7.27 -0.44
C HIS A 164 13.56 -8.62 -1.05
N THR A 165 14.52 -9.20 -1.76
CA THR A 165 14.40 -10.56 -2.25
C THR A 165 15.25 -11.49 -1.40
N SER A 166 14.75 -12.70 -1.15
CA SER A 166 15.56 -13.81 -0.60
C SER A 166 16.56 -14.21 -1.68
N GLY A 167 17.72 -13.55 -1.70
CA GLY A 167 18.80 -13.90 -2.61
C GLY A 167 19.38 -15.29 -2.28
N THR A 168 20.05 -15.92 -3.26
CA THR A 168 20.87 -17.13 -3.05
C THR A 168 22.08 -16.89 -2.13
N THR A 169 22.30 -15.65 -1.70
CA THR A 169 23.35 -15.22 -0.77
C THR A 169 22.73 -14.98 0.60
N SER A 170 23.54 -15.05 1.67
CA SER A 170 23.12 -14.87 3.06
C SER A 170 22.48 -13.50 3.40
N ARG A 171 22.59 -12.52 2.50
CA ARG A 171 22.03 -11.19 2.70
C ARG A 171 20.94 -10.87 1.67
N PRO A 172 19.74 -10.46 2.09
CA PRO A 172 18.67 -10.03 1.19
C PRO A 172 19.13 -8.88 0.28
N LYS A 173 18.65 -8.87 -0.97
CA LYS A 173 18.99 -7.82 -1.93
C LYS A 173 17.83 -6.83 -2.05
N MET A 174 18.11 -5.54 -1.94
CA MET A 174 17.17 -4.47 -2.24
C MET A 174 16.90 -4.40 -3.74
N VAL A 175 15.61 -4.34 -4.10
CA VAL A 175 15.14 -4.18 -5.48
C VAL A 175 14.28 -2.93 -5.55
N PRO A 176 14.83 -1.79 -6.01
CA PRO A 176 14.05 -0.58 -6.23
C PRO A 176 13.21 -0.71 -7.51
N LEU A 177 11.94 -0.32 -7.43
CA LEU A 177 10.99 -0.33 -8.53
C LEU A 177 10.41 1.08 -8.72
N SER A 178 10.58 1.64 -9.92
CA SER A 178 10.01 2.93 -10.28
C SER A 178 8.50 2.84 -10.57
N ASN A 179 7.82 3.98 -10.62
CA ASN A 179 6.44 4.05 -11.11
C ASN A 179 6.28 3.34 -12.45
N LYS A 180 7.22 3.56 -13.38
CA LYS A 180 7.25 2.91 -14.70
C LYS A 180 7.29 1.39 -14.60
N ASN A 181 8.11 0.84 -13.69
CA ASN A 181 8.18 -0.60 -13.46
C ASN A 181 6.85 -1.14 -12.92
N LEU A 182 6.26 -0.45 -11.92
CA LEU A 182 4.97 -0.84 -11.34
C LEU A 182 3.86 -0.81 -12.38
N MET A 183 3.76 0.26 -13.16
CA MET A 183 2.72 0.42 -14.19
C MET A 183 2.90 -0.59 -15.33
N ALA A 184 4.12 -0.86 -15.77
CA ALA A 184 4.40 -1.87 -16.80
C ALA A 184 4.00 -3.28 -16.31
N SER A 185 4.38 -3.64 -15.09
CA SER A 185 4.01 -4.94 -14.49
C SER A 185 2.49 -5.08 -14.32
N ALA A 186 1.83 -4.06 -13.77
CA ALA A 186 0.37 -4.04 -13.60
C ALA A 186 -0.36 -4.17 -14.94
N LYS A 187 0.10 -3.44 -15.97
CA LYS A 187 -0.42 -3.52 -17.34
C LYS A 187 -0.26 -4.92 -17.92
N ASN A 188 0.95 -5.48 -17.85
CA ASN A 188 1.24 -6.79 -18.42
C ASN A 188 0.38 -7.89 -17.77
N ILE A 189 0.30 -7.91 -16.44
CA ILE A 189 -0.51 -8.89 -15.70
C ILE A 189 -1.99 -8.72 -16.05
N SER A 190 -2.50 -7.49 -15.99
CA SER A 190 -3.92 -7.23 -16.28
C SER A 190 -4.30 -7.59 -17.73
N THR A 191 -3.39 -7.38 -18.69
CA THR A 191 -3.60 -7.75 -20.09
C THR A 191 -3.57 -9.27 -20.28
N THR A 192 -2.58 -9.95 -19.68
CA THR A 192 -2.43 -11.40 -19.79
C THR A 192 -3.63 -12.14 -19.18
N LEU A 193 -4.14 -11.65 -18.06
CA LEU A 193 -5.31 -12.20 -17.39
C LEU A 193 -6.65 -11.68 -17.96
N ASN A 194 -6.58 -10.81 -18.98
CA ASN A 194 -7.74 -10.18 -19.59
C ASN A 194 -8.68 -9.50 -18.58
N LEU A 195 -8.09 -8.85 -17.57
CA LEU A 195 -8.86 -8.15 -16.53
C LEU A 195 -9.57 -6.92 -17.09
N ASN A 196 -10.70 -6.60 -16.49
CA ASN A 196 -11.52 -5.45 -16.82
C ASN A 196 -12.15 -4.81 -15.57
N LYS A 197 -12.88 -3.73 -15.73
CA LYS A 197 -13.47 -2.96 -14.60
C LYS A 197 -14.50 -3.71 -13.74
N HIS A 198 -14.98 -4.85 -14.18
CA HIS A 198 -15.93 -5.68 -13.43
C HIS A 198 -15.25 -6.79 -12.62
N ASP A 199 -13.93 -6.94 -12.80
CA ASP A 199 -13.21 -7.95 -12.07
C ASP A 199 -12.99 -7.59 -10.60
N LYS A 200 -13.02 -8.64 -9.77
CA LYS A 200 -12.79 -8.59 -8.33
C LYS A 200 -11.71 -9.60 -7.97
N CYS A 201 -10.57 -9.13 -7.52
CA CYS A 201 -9.47 -10.00 -7.11
C CYS A 201 -9.50 -10.26 -5.60
N LEU A 202 -9.67 -11.53 -5.19
CA LEU A 202 -9.50 -11.94 -3.80
C LEU A 202 -8.00 -12.10 -3.51
N ASN A 203 -7.44 -11.15 -2.76
CA ASN A 203 -6.03 -11.13 -2.38
C ASN A 203 -5.81 -11.84 -1.06
N ILE A 204 -5.34 -13.08 -1.11
CA ILE A 204 -4.95 -13.87 0.07
C ILE A 204 -3.42 -13.92 0.26
N MET A 205 -2.66 -13.28 -0.63
CA MET A 205 -1.21 -13.25 -0.56
C MET A 205 -0.71 -12.21 0.44
N PRO A 206 0.46 -12.44 1.06
CA PRO A 206 1.08 -11.43 1.90
C PRO A 206 1.37 -10.14 1.14
N MET A 207 0.94 -9.00 1.69
CA MET A 207 1.12 -7.68 1.08
C MET A 207 2.49 -7.06 1.37
N PHE A 208 3.47 -7.84 1.78
CA PHE A 208 4.89 -7.49 1.80
C PHE A 208 5.68 -8.24 0.70
N HIS A 209 5.00 -9.04 -0.11
CA HIS A 209 5.56 -9.69 -1.31
C HIS A 209 5.04 -9.04 -2.58
N ILE A 210 5.89 -9.05 -3.61
CA ILE A 210 5.58 -8.45 -4.92
C ILE A 210 4.28 -8.98 -5.54
N HIS A 211 3.96 -10.27 -5.35
CA HIS A 211 2.74 -10.88 -5.88
C HIS A 211 1.49 -10.25 -5.25
N GLY A 212 1.43 -10.17 -3.92
CA GLY A 212 0.30 -9.57 -3.21
C GLY A 212 0.12 -8.08 -3.49
N LEU A 213 1.18 -7.37 -3.86
CA LEU A 213 1.16 -5.95 -4.15
C LEU A 213 0.87 -5.66 -5.63
N ILE A 214 1.59 -6.27 -6.55
CA ILE A 214 1.44 -5.94 -7.98
C ILE A 214 0.32 -6.75 -8.62
N ALA A 215 0.33 -8.08 -8.50
CA ALA A 215 -0.67 -8.90 -9.16
C ALA A 215 -2.06 -8.76 -8.54
N ALA A 216 -2.13 -8.70 -7.20
CA ALA A 216 -3.39 -8.70 -6.49
C ALA A 216 -3.98 -7.31 -6.17
N ILE A 217 -3.16 -6.24 -6.21
CA ILE A 217 -3.62 -4.87 -5.98
C ILE A 217 -3.50 -4.02 -7.25
N LEU A 218 -2.28 -3.86 -7.80
CA LEU A 218 -2.06 -2.89 -8.88
C LEU A 218 -2.63 -3.35 -10.22
N ALA A 219 -2.61 -4.65 -10.53
CA ALA A 219 -3.16 -5.15 -11.80
C ALA A 219 -4.70 -4.95 -11.90
N PRO A 220 -5.52 -5.28 -10.86
CA PRO A 220 -6.93 -4.90 -10.83
C PRO A 220 -7.15 -3.38 -10.93
N ILE A 221 -6.40 -2.56 -10.18
CA ILE A 221 -6.49 -1.10 -10.24
C ILE A 221 -6.24 -0.59 -11.67
N TYR A 222 -5.26 -1.17 -12.38
CA TYR A 222 -4.91 -0.75 -13.74
C TYR A 222 -6.10 -0.81 -14.71
N GLN A 223 -7.03 -1.74 -14.48
CA GLN A 223 -8.28 -1.91 -15.24
C GLN A 223 -9.51 -1.32 -14.53
N SER A 224 -9.31 -0.55 -13.45
CA SER A 224 -10.41 0.04 -12.67
C SER A 224 -11.32 -1.02 -12.01
N GLY A 225 -10.80 -2.21 -11.78
CA GLY A 225 -11.45 -3.30 -11.05
C GLY A 225 -11.41 -3.08 -9.54
N SER A 226 -11.82 -4.07 -8.77
CA SER A 226 -11.84 -4.03 -7.31
C SER A 226 -11.04 -5.17 -6.70
N ILE A 227 -10.71 -5.04 -5.43
CA ILE A 227 -10.00 -6.06 -4.66
C ILE A 227 -10.78 -6.44 -3.40
N ILE A 228 -10.63 -7.67 -2.96
CA ILE A 228 -11.14 -8.17 -1.70
C ILE A 228 -9.94 -8.55 -0.85
N THR A 229 -9.82 -7.94 0.35
CA THR A 229 -8.63 -8.08 1.19
C THR A 229 -9.00 -8.57 2.59
N PRO A 230 -9.05 -9.89 2.81
CA PRO A 230 -9.10 -10.43 4.16
C PRO A 230 -7.77 -10.18 4.90
N SER A 231 -7.76 -10.43 6.20
CA SER A 231 -6.56 -10.26 7.05
C SER A 231 -5.45 -11.28 6.78
N GLY A 232 -5.60 -12.12 5.76
CA GLY A 232 -4.68 -13.18 5.35
C GLY A 232 -5.43 -14.42 4.90
N PHE A 233 -4.70 -15.48 4.54
CA PHE A 233 -5.31 -16.74 4.15
C PHE A 233 -5.87 -17.47 5.35
N ASP A 234 -7.14 -17.90 5.25
CA ASP A 234 -7.84 -18.76 6.22
C ASP A 234 -8.61 -19.81 5.40
N ALA A 235 -8.17 -21.05 5.48
CA ALA A 235 -8.73 -22.15 4.70
C ALA A 235 -10.22 -22.40 4.97
N LEU A 236 -10.69 -22.16 6.21
CA LEU A 236 -12.10 -22.34 6.59
C LEU A 236 -12.98 -21.20 6.06
N LYS A 237 -12.44 -19.98 6.01
CA LYS A 237 -13.17 -18.80 5.56
C LYS A 237 -13.07 -18.59 4.05
N PHE A 238 -12.07 -19.20 3.38
CA PHE A 238 -11.84 -19.00 1.95
C PHE A 238 -13.07 -19.26 1.10
N PHE A 239 -13.73 -20.42 1.28
CA PHE A 239 -14.93 -20.76 0.51
C PHE A 239 -16.09 -19.83 0.81
N ARG A 240 -16.24 -19.38 2.07
CA ARG A 240 -17.22 -18.37 2.43
C ARG A 240 -16.97 -17.05 1.73
N TRP A 241 -15.71 -16.59 1.66
CA TRP A 241 -15.38 -15.38 0.91
C TRP A 241 -15.67 -15.51 -0.58
N MET A 242 -15.47 -16.71 -1.16
CA MET A 242 -15.84 -16.99 -2.55
C MET A 242 -17.35 -16.87 -2.78
N GLU A 243 -18.17 -17.31 -1.83
CA GLU A 243 -19.64 -17.21 -1.88
C GLU A 243 -20.14 -15.78 -1.65
N ASP A 244 -19.63 -15.10 -0.61
CA ASP A 244 -20.11 -13.80 -0.17
C ASP A 244 -19.73 -12.68 -1.15
N TYR A 245 -18.48 -12.68 -1.63
CA TYR A 245 -17.93 -11.60 -2.46
C TYR A 245 -17.93 -11.92 -3.95
N LYS A 246 -18.04 -13.18 -4.34
CA LYS A 246 -18.01 -13.66 -5.73
C LYS A 246 -16.85 -13.08 -6.51
N PRO A 247 -15.58 -13.30 -6.08
CA PRO A 247 -14.44 -12.84 -6.82
C PRO A 247 -14.37 -13.50 -8.20
N THR A 248 -13.82 -12.78 -9.19
CA THR A 248 -13.60 -13.30 -10.54
C THR A 248 -12.23 -13.94 -10.69
N CYS A 249 -11.31 -13.57 -9.78
CA CYS A 249 -9.98 -14.18 -9.66
C CYS A 249 -9.51 -14.13 -8.21
N TYR A 250 -8.52 -14.95 -7.89
CA TYR A 250 -7.82 -14.94 -6.60
C TYR A 250 -6.33 -15.19 -6.81
N THR A 251 -5.53 -14.84 -5.80
CA THR A 251 -4.06 -14.98 -5.86
C THR A 251 -3.54 -15.70 -4.64
#